data_6f6a35b5395c928ee697d71b3a625c01
#
_entry.id   6f6a35b5395c928ee697d71b3a625c01
#
_cell.length_a   1.000
_cell.length_b   1.000
_cell.length_c   1.000
_cell.angle_alpha   90.00
_cell.angle_beta   90.00
_cell.angle_gamma   90.00
#
_symmetry.space_group_name_H-M   'P 1'
#
loop_
_entity.id
_entity.type
_entity.pdbx_description
1 polymer ?
#
loop_
_entity_poly.entity_id
_entity_poly.type
_entity_poly.pdbx_seq_one_letter_code
_entity_poly.pdbx_strand_id
1 'polypeptide(L)'
;MLGDDLLFASDDESEESAPCMAVWKVLIVDDEPEIHTVTKMVLSDFEFEGKRIEFHTASSAAEAQAILTQDNGAGFAVALVDVVMESTQAGLKLVQWIRETLNDQVLRIILRTGQPGEAPEERVIRDYDINDYKNKTELTAMRLKTAMYTALRAYRDLKLIERHRQGLEKIIHATTQFIECDTLPQFASTILNQISLILGIESSDIICCAVTRDAKSGNQYKVLATNLHNKSATAIPPDIQRRIESALRQKQSVKGDDYFVSYFTTRRGMESVLYVARNDELEAVQHHLLSFFAHNIAVSHENIKLREVIRESQKELSYIIGEAVEVRSKETGSHVRRVAHISHLLALRAGQTESEAEMIKLASPLHDVGKVAIPDNVLNKPGKHNEEEAAIMRSHAKVGYDMLRKSTNPILQVGAQIAHEHHEQWNGHGYPNGLAGEQISIAGRVSAVADVFDALGSKRCYKGPWSEAEIKTYFEKQRGKQFDPALVDILLTHFDEFTAIRAQFPDQE
;
A
#
# COMPACT_ATOMS: atom_id res chain seq x y z
N MET A 1 -12.79 -76.92 23.17
CA MET A 1 -11.35 -76.68 23.12
C MET A 1 -11.19 -75.22 22.83
N LEU A 2 -11.01 -74.42 23.84
CA LEU A 2 -9.78 -73.83 24.35
C LEU A 2 -9.24 -72.86 23.30
N GLY A 3 -9.06 -71.58 23.49
CA GLY A 3 -8.56 -70.97 24.69
C GLY A 3 -8.82 -69.46 24.71
N ASP A 4 -8.81 -68.98 25.89
CA ASP A 4 -8.67 -67.63 26.37
C ASP A 4 -7.43 -66.93 25.79
N ASP A 5 -7.59 -65.70 25.43
CA ASP A 5 -6.50 -64.70 25.58
C ASP A 5 -7.13 -63.32 25.86
N LEU A 6 -7.15 -62.99 27.13
CA LEU A 6 -7.31 -61.66 27.68
C LEU A 6 -6.05 -60.88 27.38
N LEU A 7 -6.14 -59.87 26.51
CA LEU A 7 -5.12 -58.84 26.34
C LEU A 7 -5.63 -57.54 26.94
N PHE A 8 -4.95 -57.12 27.99
CA PHE A 8 -5.10 -55.85 28.68
C PHE A 8 -4.97 -54.69 27.72
N ALA A 9 -6.00 -53.89 27.62
CA ALA A 9 -5.88 -52.54 27.08
C ALA A 9 -5.11 -51.72 28.12
N SER A 10 -3.96 -51.20 27.74
CA SER A 10 -3.27 -50.16 28.47
C SER A 10 -4.13 -48.92 28.39
N ASP A 11 -4.59 -48.45 29.51
CA ASP A 11 -5.12 -47.11 29.70
C ASP A 11 -3.96 -46.12 29.46
N ASP A 12 -3.78 -45.67 28.22
CA ASP A 12 -3.14 -44.41 27.95
C ASP A 12 -4.16 -43.30 28.30
N GLU A 13 -4.13 -42.92 29.56
CA GLU A 13 -4.67 -41.64 29.99
C GLU A 13 -3.92 -40.56 29.18
N SER A 14 -4.51 -40.14 28.05
CA SER A 14 -4.20 -38.85 27.46
C SER A 14 -4.52 -37.81 28.54
N GLU A 15 -3.49 -37.25 29.15
CA GLU A 15 -3.61 -36.01 29.91
C GLU A 15 -4.27 -35.00 28.97
N GLU A 16 -5.59 -34.87 29.07
CA GLU A 16 -6.28 -33.66 28.59
C GLU A 16 -5.63 -32.50 29.34
N SER A 17 -4.80 -31.74 28.64
CA SER A 17 -4.26 -30.49 29.15
C SER A 17 -5.47 -29.62 29.52
N ALA A 18 -5.71 -29.48 30.81
CA ALA A 18 -6.72 -28.56 31.34
C ALA A 18 -6.53 -27.17 30.67
N PRO A 19 -7.60 -26.51 30.24
CA PRO A 19 -7.48 -25.21 29.64
C PRO A 19 -6.71 -24.29 30.59
N CYS A 20 -5.61 -23.72 30.14
CA CYS A 20 -4.77 -22.80 30.90
C CYS A 20 -5.67 -21.66 31.39
N MET A 21 -6.13 -21.72 32.66
CA MET A 21 -6.95 -20.67 33.22
C MET A 21 -6.14 -19.40 33.21
N ALA A 22 -6.55 -18.42 32.41
CA ALA A 22 -5.91 -17.12 32.38
C ALA A 22 -5.88 -16.54 33.80
N VAL A 23 -4.70 -16.21 34.30
CA VAL A 23 -4.45 -15.70 35.64
C VAL A 23 -3.95 -14.29 35.61
N TRP A 24 -4.10 -13.53 36.71
CA TRP A 24 -3.46 -12.24 36.91
C TRP A 24 -2.13 -12.46 37.63
N LYS A 25 -0.99 -12.21 36.94
CA LYS A 25 0.33 -12.28 37.57
C LYS A 25 0.55 -11.06 38.46
N VAL A 26 0.88 -11.30 39.72
CA VAL A 26 1.15 -10.27 40.74
C VAL A 26 2.52 -10.53 41.36
N LEU A 27 3.39 -9.52 41.31
CA LEU A 27 4.70 -9.55 41.93
C LEU A 27 4.66 -8.93 43.32
N ILE A 28 5.17 -9.62 44.33
CA ILE A 28 5.32 -9.14 45.71
C ILE A 28 6.81 -8.99 45.96
N VAL A 29 7.26 -7.76 46.24
CA VAL A 29 8.66 -7.43 46.52
C VAL A 29 8.77 -6.90 47.94
N ASP A 30 9.37 -7.68 48.83
CA ASP A 30 9.51 -7.37 50.26
C ASP A 30 10.61 -8.26 50.83
N ASP A 31 11.49 -7.76 51.66
CA ASP A 31 12.59 -8.52 52.30
C ASP A 31 12.11 -9.34 53.50
N GLU A 32 10.88 -9.12 53.97
CA GLU A 32 10.23 -9.87 55.06
C GLU A 32 9.40 -11.06 54.51
N PRO A 33 9.81 -12.34 54.65
CA PRO A 33 9.05 -13.50 54.17
C PRO A 33 7.64 -13.64 54.75
N GLU A 34 7.43 -13.12 55.95
CA GLU A 34 6.13 -13.12 56.64
C GLU A 34 5.11 -12.28 55.87
N ILE A 35 5.55 -11.13 55.29
CA ILE A 35 4.70 -10.24 54.50
C ILE A 35 4.24 -10.94 53.22
N HIS A 36 5.11 -11.74 52.59
CA HIS A 36 4.73 -12.56 51.43
C HIS A 36 3.60 -13.51 51.77
N THR A 37 3.75 -14.22 52.92
CA THR A 37 2.79 -15.20 53.38
C THR A 37 1.45 -14.57 53.72
N VAL A 38 1.46 -13.47 54.48
CA VAL A 38 0.24 -12.73 54.84
C VAL A 38 -0.45 -12.16 53.62
N THR A 39 0.27 -11.58 52.69
CA THR A 39 -0.27 -11.02 51.45
C THR A 39 -0.96 -12.11 50.61
N LYS A 40 -0.31 -13.27 50.43
CA LYS A 40 -0.89 -14.41 49.72
C LYS A 40 -2.13 -14.96 50.43
N MET A 41 -2.11 -15.04 51.77
CA MET A 41 -3.26 -15.49 52.55
C MET A 41 -4.46 -14.54 52.42
N VAL A 42 -4.26 -13.24 52.50
CA VAL A 42 -5.32 -12.22 52.36
C VAL A 42 -5.95 -12.21 50.97
N LEU A 43 -5.18 -12.52 49.94
CA LEU A 43 -5.61 -12.49 48.55
C LEU A 43 -5.88 -13.89 47.97
N SER A 44 -5.88 -14.95 48.79
CA SER A 44 -6.05 -16.34 48.32
C SER A 44 -7.40 -16.62 47.66
N ASP A 45 -8.44 -15.93 48.11
CA ASP A 45 -9.81 -16.00 47.60
C ASP A 45 -10.16 -14.88 46.63
N PHE A 46 -9.14 -14.06 46.25
CA PHE A 46 -9.36 -12.90 45.37
C PHE A 46 -9.53 -13.32 43.92
N GLU A 47 -10.59 -12.83 43.32
CA GLU A 47 -10.90 -13.05 41.91
C GLU A 47 -11.30 -11.71 41.26
N PHE A 48 -10.84 -11.50 40.02
CA PHE A 48 -11.22 -10.36 39.22
C PHE A 48 -11.51 -10.82 37.78
N GLU A 49 -12.74 -10.56 37.31
CA GLU A 49 -13.22 -10.99 35.98
C GLU A 49 -13.05 -12.50 35.73
N GLY A 50 -13.37 -13.34 36.70
CA GLY A 50 -13.29 -14.80 36.61
C GLY A 50 -11.86 -15.34 36.63
N LYS A 51 -10.84 -14.51 36.89
CA LYS A 51 -9.43 -14.90 36.92
C LYS A 51 -8.89 -14.78 38.33
N ARG A 52 -8.12 -15.80 38.76
CA ARG A 52 -7.39 -15.80 40.02
C ARG A 52 -6.02 -15.14 39.90
N ILE A 53 -5.38 -14.90 41.04
CA ILE A 53 -4.03 -14.35 41.09
C ILE A 53 -3.00 -15.47 41.11
N GLU A 54 -1.98 -15.34 40.30
CA GLU A 54 -0.72 -16.06 40.37
C GLU A 54 0.34 -15.18 41.02
N PHE A 55 0.88 -15.62 42.15
CA PHE A 55 1.83 -14.82 42.92
C PHE A 55 3.28 -15.18 42.59
N HIS A 56 4.06 -14.17 42.26
CA HIS A 56 5.51 -14.23 42.21
C HIS A 56 6.06 -13.41 43.37
N THR A 57 7.16 -13.85 43.98
CA THR A 57 7.77 -13.18 45.13
C THR A 57 9.23 -12.89 44.88
N ALA A 58 9.71 -11.75 45.36
CA ALA A 58 11.11 -11.35 45.33
C ALA A 58 11.48 -10.77 46.71
N SER A 59 12.63 -11.13 47.23
CA SER A 59 13.13 -10.68 48.54
C SER A 59 14.07 -9.45 48.41
N SER A 60 14.31 -8.98 47.20
CA SER A 60 15.15 -7.80 46.92
C SER A 60 14.77 -7.13 45.61
N ALA A 61 15.20 -5.90 45.40
CA ALA A 61 15.04 -5.20 44.12
C ALA A 61 15.77 -5.94 42.97
N ALA A 62 16.92 -6.51 43.23
CA ALA A 62 17.69 -7.26 42.22
C ALA A 62 16.98 -8.53 41.75
N GLU A 63 16.37 -9.26 42.68
CA GLU A 63 15.56 -10.45 42.37
C GLU A 63 14.31 -10.08 41.56
N ALA A 64 13.62 -8.99 41.96
CA ALA A 64 12.48 -8.46 41.22
C ALA A 64 12.84 -8.06 39.80
N GLN A 65 14.01 -7.40 39.59
CA GLN A 65 14.51 -7.06 38.26
C GLN A 65 14.78 -8.31 37.42
N ALA A 66 15.36 -9.36 38.01
CA ALA A 66 15.62 -10.62 37.31
C ALA A 66 14.30 -11.28 36.85
N ILE A 67 13.28 -11.33 37.71
CA ILE A 67 11.95 -11.88 37.39
C ILE A 67 11.30 -11.09 36.25
N LEU A 68 11.29 -9.76 36.34
CA LEU A 68 10.69 -8.89 35.33
C LEU A 68 11.43 -8.93 33.99
N THR A 69 12.75 -9.17 34.01
CA THR A 69 13.57 -9.25 32.78
C THR A 69 13.39 -10.58 32.05
N GLN A 70 13.23 -11.71 32.77
CA GLN A 70 13.06 -13.05 32.18
C GLN A 70 11.83 -13.14 31.28
N ASP A 71 10.74 -12.48 31.64
CA ASP A 71 9.49 -12.46 30.87
C ASP A 71 9.37 -11.21 29.97
N ASN A 72 10.41 -10.41 29.79
CA ASN A 72 10.35 -9.06 29.16
C ASN A 72 9.29 -8.15 29.82
N GLY A 73 9.03 -8.32 31.11
CA GLY A 73 7.90 -7.68 31.80
C GLY A 73 6.52 -8.19 31.39
N ALA A 74 6.47 -9.12 30.42
CA ALA A 74 5.24 -9.54 29.79
C ALA A 74 4.31 -10.27 30.75
N GLY A 75 3.25 -9.60 31.16
CA GLY A 75 2.12 -10.22 31.84
C GLY A 75 1.94 -9.91 33.31
N PHE A 76 2.88 -9.27 34.01
CA PHE A 76 2.63 -8.79 35.37
C PHE A 76 1.63 -7.63 35.37
N ALA A 77 0.53 -7.80 36.11
CA ALA A 77 -0.52 -6.80 36.18
C ALA A 77 -0.30 -5.81 37.33
N VAL A 78 0.17 -6.30 38.48
CA VAL A 78 0.39 -5.49 39.67
C VAL A 78 1.71 -5.88 40.33
N ALA A 79 2.47 -4.92 40.82
CA ALA A 79 3.61 -5.09 41.71
C ALA A 79 3.29 -4.43 43.05
N LEU A 80 3.38 -5.21 44.14
CA LEU A 80 3.34 -4.73 45.53
C LEU A 80 4.77 -4.62 45.99
N VAL A 81 5.28 -3.39 46.15
CA VAL A 81 6.73 -3.16 46.38
C VAL A 81 6.90 -2.46 47.72
N ASP A 82 7.78 -3.03 48.58
CA ASP A 82 8.21 -2.33 49.77
C ASP A 82 9.19 -1.20 49.42
N VAL A 83 9.06 -0.06 50.12
CA VAL A 83 9.97 1.08 49.92
C VAL A 83 11.34 0.80 50.51
N VAL A 84 11.38 0.18 51.68
CA VAL A 84 12.59 -0.09 52.48
C VAL A 84 12.86 -1.59 52.45
N MET A 85 13.96 -1.99 51.85
CA MET A 85 14.45 -3.35 51.78
C MET A 85 15.96 -3.36 52.07
N GLU A 86 16.79 -3.86 51.16
CA GLU A 86 18.26 -3.84 51.28
C GLU A 86 18.84 -2.41 51.42
N SER A 87 18.07 -1.40 51.09
CA SER A 87 18.36 0.02 51.35
C SER A 87 17.09 0.81 51.58
N THR A 88 17.17 2.01 52.20
CA THR A 88 16.02 2.86 52.55
C THR A 88 15.25 3.35 51.30
N GLN A 89 15.79 3.22 50.11
CA GLN A 89 15.17 3.64 48.85
C GLN A 89 15.17 2.54 47.78
N ALA A 90 15.37 1.27 48.14
CA ALA A 90 15.47 0.18 47.21
C ALA A 90 14.22 0.02 46.36
N GLY A 91 13.04 0.13 46.97
CA GLY A 91 11.75 0.07 46.26
C GLY A 91 11.54 1.23 45.29
N LEU A 92 11.91 2.46 45.64
CA LEU A 92 11.80 3.63 44.75
C LEU A 92 12.75 3.49 43.55
N LYS A 93 13.97 3.01 43.75
CA LYS A 93 14.92 2.72 42.65
C LYS A 93 14.39 1.63 41.71
N LEU A 94 13.74 0.60 42.26
CA LEU A 94 13.11 -0.45 41.47
C LEU A 94 11.99 0.13 40.62
N VAL A 95 11.13 0.99 41.15
CA VAL A 95 10.07 1.66 40.41
C VAL A 95 10.64 2.52 39.27
N GLN A 96 11.68 3.31 39.58
CA GLN A 96 12.35 4.11 38.55
C GLN A 96 12.92 3.22 37.43
N TRP A 97 13.56 2.13 37.79
CA TRP A 97 14.08 1.18 36.81
C TRP A 97 12.96 0.56 35.93
N ILE A 98 11.81 0.21 36.52
CA ILE A 98 10.65 -0.30 35.78
C ILE A 98 10.16 0.73 34.78
N ARG A 99 10.05 2.02 35.15
CA ARG A 99 9.55 3.09 34.31
C ARG A 99 10.55 3.55 33.24
N GLU A 100 11.86 3.71 33.61
CA GLU A 100 12.86 4.32 32.75
C GLU A 100 13.68 3.30 31.96
N THR A 101 14.03 2.14 32.56
CA THR A 101 14.90 1.15 31.93
C THR A 101 14.12 0.03 31.26
N LEU A 102 13.18 -0.59 31.97
CA LEU A 102 12.27 -1.60 31.43
C LEU A 102 11.21 -0.96 30.51
N ASN A 103 10.97 0.33 30.68
CA ASN A 103 9.98 1.14 29.93
C ASN A 103 8.55 0.58 30.04
N ASP A 104 8.21 -0.07 31.14
CA ASP A 104 6.85 -0.57 31.38
C ASP A 104 5.99 0.49 32.05
N GLN A 105 5.07 1.06 31.29
CA GLN A 105 4.10 2.07 31.73
C GLN A 105 2.74 1.42 32.11
N VAL A 106 2.57 0.12 31.85
CA VAL A 106 1.30 -0.59 32.01
C VAL A 106 1.23 -1.29 33.37
N LEU A 107 2.33 -1.87 33.83
CA LEU A 107 2.44 -2.49 35.18
C LEU A 107 1.99 -1.53 36.26
N ARG A 108 1.00 -1.91 37.08
CA ARG A 108 0.50 -1.11 38.19
C ARG A 108 1.34 -1.35 39.44
N ILE A 109 1.79 -0.28 40.07
CA ILE A 109 2.69 -0.35 41.21
C ILE A 109 1.99 0.22 42.44
N ILE A 110 1.95 -0.57 43.50
CA ILE A 110 1.46 -0.19 44.82
C ILE A 110 2.66 -0.24 45.77
N LEU A 111 3.10 0.92 46.23
CA LEU A 111 4.16 0.99 47.22
C LEU A 111 3.61 0.76 48.64
N ARG A 112 4.37 0.02 49.46
CA ARG A 112 4.11 -0.22 50.85
C ARG A 112 5.26 0.31 51.68
N THR A 113 5.01 0.88 52.85
CA THR A 113 6.05 1.35 53.74
C THR A 113 5.70 1.04 55.17
N GLY A 114 6.70 0.67 55.98
CA GLY A 114 6.57 0.52 57.42
C GLY A 114 6.83 1.84 58.21
N GLN A 115 7.42 2.86 57.59
CA GLN A 115 7.82 4.11 58.25
C GLN A 115 7.23 5.31 57.46
N PRO A 116 6.06 5.83 57.89
CA PRO A 116 5.48 7.02 57.28
C PRO A 116 6.32 8.24 57.67
N GLY A 117 7.01 8.87 56.74
CA GLY A 117 7.76 10.11 56.97
C GLY A 117 9.10 10.22 56.23
N GLU A 118 9.69 9.16 55.73
CA GLU A 118 10.95 9.21 54.93
C GLU A 118 10.75 9.76 53.50
N ALA A 119 9.56 9.62 52.92
CA ALA A 119 9.20 10.26 51.67
C ALA A 119 7.74 10.75 51.74
N PRO A 120 7.46 12.04 51.47
CA PRO A 120 6.08 12.57 51.44
C PRO A 120 5.29 11.85 50.33
N GLU A 121 4.18 11.23 50.70
CA GLU A 121 3.30 10.41 49.84
C GLU A 121 2.96 11.12 48.52
N GLU A 122 2.58 12.37 48.57
CA GLU A 122 2.21 13.19 47.40
C GLU A 122 3.37 13.37 46.42
N ARG A 123 4.60 13.49 46.91
CA ARG A 123 5.80 13.65 46.07
C ARG A 123 6.17 12.34 45.40
N VAL A 124 6.07 11.21 46.10
CA VAL A 124 6.39 9.88 45.58
C VAL A 124 5.37 9.46 44.48
N ILE A 125 4.08 9.71 44.70
CA ILE A 125 3.04 9.39 43.72
C ILE A 125 3.27 10.17 42.42
N ARG A 126 3.58 11.47 42.53
CA ARG A 126 3.79 12.31 41.36
C ARG A 126 5.07 12.02 40.58
N ASP A 127 6.17 11.85 41.34
CA ASP A 127 7.52 11.80 40.71
C ASP A 127 7.86 10.40 40.17
N TYR A 128 7.22 9.32 40.62
CA TYR A 128 7.51 7.93 40.28
C TYR A 128 6.38 7.21 39.50
N ASP A 129 5.33 7.90 39.11
CA ASP A 129 4.17 7.31 38.39
C ASP A 129 3.67 5.99 39.03
N ILE A 130 3.41 6.02 40.32
CA ILE A 130 2.84 4.90 41.06
C ILE A 130 1.33 5.04 41.19
N ASN A 131 0.64 3.90 41.41
CA ASN A 131 -0.81 3.88 41.47
C ASN A 131 -1.37 4.11 42.86
N ASP A 132 -0.62 3.72 43.89
CA ASP A 132 -1.04 3.87 45.27
C ASP A 132 0.18 3.78 46.20
N TYR A 133 0.08 4.43 47.35
CA TYR A 133 1.06 4.43 48.42
C TYR A 133 0.36 4.09 49.74
N LYS A 134 0.78 3.00 50.42
CA LYS A 134 0.10 2.49 51.60
C LYS A 134 1.05 2.25 52.75
N ASN A 135 0.63 2.63 53.93
CA ASN A 135 1.33 2.27 55.16
C ASN A 135 1.02 0.78 55.47
N LYS A 136 2.06 -0.04 55.76
CA LYS A 136 1.92 -1.47 56.14
C LYS A 136 0.96 -1.64 57.32
N THR A 137 0.97 -0.74 58.31
CA THR A 137 0.13 -0.81 59.51
C THR A 137 -1.35 -0.45 59.26
N GLU A 138 -1.65 0.26 58.18
CA GLU A 138 -3.00 0.62 57.79
C GLU A 138 -3.63 -0.31 56.76
N LEU A 139 -2.87 -1.28 56.26
CA LEU A 139 -3.26 -2.18 55.19
C LEU A 139 -4.10 -3.36 55.75
N THR A 140 -5.35 -3.04 56.08
CA THR A 140 -6.33 -4.12 56.42
C THR A 140 -6.61 -4.98 55.16
N ALA A 141 -7.06 -6.22 55.38
CA ALA A 141 -7.44 -7.14 54.29
C ALA A 141 -8.39 -6.51 53.25
N MET A 142 -9.37 -5.73 53.73
CA MET A 142 -10.33 -5.02 52.88
C MET A 142 -9.66 -3.90 52.05
N ARG A 143 -8.78 -3.11 52.63
CA ARG A 143 -8.06 -2.05 51.93
C ARG A 143 -7.10 -2.61 50.87
N LEU A 144 -6.42 -3.73 51.14
CA LEU A 144 -5.57 -4.42 50.17
C LEU A 144 -6.39 -4.94 48.98
N LYS A 145 -7.53 -5.64 49.25
CA LYS A 145 -8.44 -6.09 48.20
C LYS A 145 -8.97 -4.93 47.35
N THR A 146 -9.34 -3.78 47.96
CA THR A 146 -9.79 -2.58 47.22
C THR A 146 -8.69 -2.01 46.33
N ALA A 147 -7.44 -1.90 46.82
CA ALA A 147 -6.30 -1.45 46.04
C ALA A 147 -6.02 -2.38 44.86
N MET A 148 -6.10 -3.70 45.08
CA MET A 148 -5.95 -4.70 44.00
C MET A 148 -7.03 -4.56 42.92
N TYR A 149 -8.31 -4.39 43.29
CA TYR A 149 -9.39 -4.15 42.34
C TYR A 149 -9.13 -2.91 41.48
N THR A 150 -8.68 -1.83 42.11
CA THR A 150 -8.39 -0.56 41.41
C THR A 150 -7.20 -0.73 40.47
N ALA A 151 -6.12 -1.37 40.93
CA ALA A 151 -4.93 -1.58 40.14
C ALA A 151 -5.18 -2.52 38.95
N LEU A 152 -5.88 -3.64 39.16
CA LEU A 152 -6.19 -4.58 38.07
C LEU A 152 -7.13 -3.98 37.02
N ARG A 153 -8.11 -3.15 37.45
CA ARG A 153 -8.96 -2.41 36.52
C ARG A 153 -8.14 -1.44 35.68
N ALA A 154 -7.27 -0.65 36.31
CA ALA A 154 -6.40 0.28 35.59
C ALA A 154 -5.44 -0.44 34.64
N TYR A 155 -4.86 -1.58 35.05
CA TYR A 155 -4.02 -2.41 34.17
C TYR A 155 -4.78 -2.91 32.94
N ARG A 156 -5.97 -3.48 33.15
CA ARG A 156 -6.83 -3.96 32.05
C ARG A 156 -7.12 -2.84 31.05
N ASP A 157 -7.53 -1.66 31.54
CA ASP A 157 -7.92 -0.54 30.71
C ASP A 157 -6.72 0.00 29.92
N LEU A 158 -5.55 0.13 30.55
CA LEU A 158 -4.31 0.53 29.86
C LEU A 158 -3.84 -0.51 28.84
N LYS A 159 -3.94 -1.79 29.19
CA LYS A 159 -3.58 -2.88 28.25
C LYS A 159 -4.49 -2.87 27.02
N LEU A 160 -5.77 -2.56 27.19
CA LEU A 160 -6.72 -2.39 26.10
C LEU A 160 -6.35 -1.18 25.22
N ILE A 161 -6.03 -0.05 25.83
CA ILE A 161 -5.60 1.15 25.10
C ILE A 161 -4.32 0.87 24.31
N GLU A 162 -3.34 0.22 24.92
CA GLU A 162 -2.08 -0.12 24.26
C GLU A 162 -2.28 -1.08 23.08
N ARG A 163 -3.15 -2.10 23.22
CA ARG A 163 -3.54 -2.97 22.10
C ARG A 163 -4.20 -2.19 20.96
N HIS A 164 -5.08 -1.23 21.29
CA HIS A 164 -5.71 -0.38 20.28
C HIS A 164 -4.68 0.52 19.58
N ARG A 165 -3.75 1.13 20.33
CA ARG A 165 -2.66 1.94 19.78
C ARG A 165 -1.81 1.16 18.79
N GLN A 166 -1.34 -0.03 19.19
CA GLN A 166 -0.54 -0.91 18.32
C GLN A 166 -1.33 -1.35 17.08
N GLY A 167 -2.61 -1.64 17.23
CA GLY A 167 -3.49 -1.96 16.11
C GLY A 167 -3.63 -0.81 15.12
N LEU A 168 -3.81 0.43 15.61
CA LEU A 168 -3.89 1.62 14.77
C LEU A 168 -2.57 1.90 14.03
N GLU A 169 -1.43 1.72 14.68
CA GLU A 169 -0.11 1.86 14.04
C GLU A 169 0.04 0.87 12.86
N LYS A 170 -0.38 -0.38 13.03
CA LYS A 170 -0.39 -1.37 11.94
C LYS A 170 -1.30 -0.93 10.79
N ILE A 171 -2.49 -0.37 11.08
CA ILE A 171 -3.40 0.13 10.05
C ILE A 171 -2.81 1.33 9.31
N ILE A 172 -2.17 2.27 10.01
CA ILE A 172 -1.51 3.42 9.39
C ILE A 172 -0.41 2.93 8.45
N HIS A 173 0.42 1.99 8.90
CA HIS A 173 1.46 1.40 8.06
C HIS A 173 0.86 0.71 6.82
N ALA A 174 -0.19 -0.09 6.99
CA ALA A 174 -0.88 -0.73 5.87
C ALA A 174 -1.46 0.29 4.88
N THR A 175 -2.00 1.41 5.38
CA THR A 175 -2.55 2.47 4.53
C THR A 175 -1.47 3.12 3.67
N THR A 176 -0.28 3.36 4.23
CA THR A 176 0.87 3.88 3.48
C THR A 176 1.26 2.93 2.35
N GLN A 177 1.34 1.62 2.62
CA GLN A 177 1.63 0.60 1.62
C GLN A 177 0.59 0.57 0.49
N PHE A 178 -0.69 0.82 0.78
CA PHE A 178 -1.73 0.89 -0.25
C PHE A 178 -1.60 2.11 -1.16
N ILE A 179 -1.15 3.25 -0.62
CA ILE A 179 -0.95 4.47 -1.40
C ILE A 179 0.18 4.30 -2.43
N GLU A 180 1.19 3.50 -2.09
CA GLU A 180 2.33 3.17 -2.95
C GLU A 180 2.01 2.15 -4.05
N CYS A 181 0.85 1.49 -3.99
CA CYS A 181 0.44 0.56 -5.04
C CYS A 181 -0.01 1.30 -6.30
N ASP A 182 0.65 1.01 -7.42
CA ASP A 182 0.29 1.57 -8.72
C ASP A 182 -0.59 0.63 -9.55
N THR A 183 -0.61 -0.66 -9.22
CA THR A 183 -1.34 -1.69 -9.97
C THR A 183 -2.24 -2.54 -9.08
N LEU A 184 -3.32 -3.06 -9.67
CA LEU A 184 -4.24 -3.98 -8.97
C LEU A 184 -3.55 -5.26 -8.46
N PRO A 185 -2.63 -5.92 -9.18
CA PRO A 185 -1.92 -7.09 -8.65
C PRO A 185 -1.06 -6.78 -7.41
N GLN A 186 -0.33 -5.66 -7.39
CA GLN A 186 0.43 -5.22 -6.22
C GLN A 186 -0.50 -4.95 -5.04
N PHE A 187 -1.62 -4.26 -5.29
CA PHE A 187 -2.62 -3.98 -4.28
C PHE A 187 -3.21 -5.25 -3.67
N ALA A 188 -3.53 -6.26 -4.49
CA ALA A 188 -4.02 -7.56 -4.03
C ALA A 188 -3.04 -8.28 -3.10
N SER A 189 -1.75 -8.31 -3.47
CA SER A 189 -0.69 -8.92 -2.65
C SER A 189 -0.54 -8.19 -1.31
N THR A 190 -0.61 -6.85 -1.35
CA THR A 190 -0.51 -6.01 -0.16
C THR A 190 -1.66 -6.26 0.80
N ILE A 191 -2.91 -6.43 0.30
CA ILE A 191 -4.06 -6.78 1.14
C ILE A 191 -3.78 -8.04 1.96
N LEU A 192 -3.35 -9.11 1.31
CA LEU A 192 -3.12 -10.41 1.97
C LEU A 192 -2.02 -10.32 3.04
N ASN A 193 -0.90 -9.68 2.71
CA ASN A 193 0.21 -9.52 3.63
C ASN A 193 -0.18 -8.67 4.86
N GLN A 194 -0.92 -7.59 4.65
CA GLN A 194 -1.29 -6.69 5.74
C GLN A 194 -2.33 -7.29 6.69
N ILE A 195 -3.25 -8.13 6.22
CA ILE A 195 -4.20 -8.84 7.10
C ILE A 195 -3.45 -9.72 8.09
N SER A 196 -2.48 -10.50 7.64
CA SER A 196 -1.65 -11.35 8.50
C SER A 196 -0.90 -10.53 9.55
N LEU A 197 -0.33 -9.39 9.17
CA LEU A 197 0.36 -8.48 10.09
C LEU A 197 -0.58 -7.84 11.12
N ILE A 198 -1.78 -7.41 10.70
CA ILE A 198 -2.78 -6.81 11.59
C ILE A 198 -3.25 -7.81 12.63
N LEU A 199 -3.54 -9.03 12.22
CA LEU A 199 -4.01 -10.09 13.10
C LEU A 199 -2.88 -10.72 13.92
N GLY A 200 -1.62 -10.55 13.51
CA GLY A 200 -0.45 -11.14 14.19
C GLY A 200 -0.36 -12.65 14.01
N ILE A 201 -0.77 -13.17 12.85
CA ILE A 201 -0.92 -14.59 12.57
C ILE A 201 -0.30 -14.90 11.22
N GLU A 202 0.17 -16.13 11.02
CA GLU A 202 0.67 -16.59 9.73
C GLU A 202 -0.45 -16.66 8.67
N SER A 203 -0.09 -16.39 7.42
CA SER A 203 -1.06 -16.37 6.31
C SER A 203 -1.71 -17.75 6.05
N SER A 204 -1.10 -18.83 6.54
CA SER A 204 -1.62 -20.21 6.48
C SER A 204 -2.87 -20.43 7.33
N ASP A 205 -3.01 -19.67 8.41
CA ASP A 205 -4.06 -19.86 9.42
C ASP A 205 -5.27 -18.96 9.22
N ILE A 206 -5.28 -18.21 8.13
CA ILE A 206 -6.32 -17.25 7.80
C ILE A 206 -6.88 -17.56 6.41
N ILE A 207 -8.21 -17.59 6.30
CA ILE A 207 -8.90 -17.55 5.02
C ILE A 207 -9.34 -16.11 4.75
N CYS A 208 -8.89 -15.54 3.64
CA CYS A 208 -9.23 -14.17 3.25
C CYS A 208 -9.74 -14.10 1.82
N CYS A 209 -10.78 -13.30 1.60
CA CYS A 209 -11.28 -12.96 0.28
C CYS A 209 -11.78 -11.51 0.26
N ALA A 210 -11.15 -10.67 -0.54
CA ALA A 210 -11.59 -9.31 -0.78
C ALA A 210 -12.27 -9.21 -2.15
N VAL A 211 -13.49 -8.69 -2.19
CA VAL A 211 -14.25 -8.49 -3.42
C VAL A 211 -14.75 -7.06 -3.53
N THR A 212 -14.98 -6.61 -4.76
CA THR A 212 -15.56 -5.30 -5.06
C THR A 212 -16.64 -5.40 -6.10
N ARG A 213 -17.64 -4.51 -6.02
CA ARG A 213 -18.74 -4.37 -6.98
C ARG A 213 -18.99 -2.88 -7.24
N ASP A 214 -19.15 -2.52 -8.51
CA ASP A 214 -19.69 -1.21 -8.85
C ASP A 214 -21.21 -1.31 -8.80
N ALA A 215 -21.87 -0.45 -8.02
CA ALA A 215 -23.32 -0.42 -7.88
C ALA A 215 -24.05 -0.22 -9.22
N LYS A 216 -23.36 0.35 -10.24
CA LYS A 216 -23.88 0.57 -11.59
C LYS A 216 -23.72 -0.63 -12.53
N SER A 217 -22.83 -1.58 -12.20
CA SER A 217 -22.45 -2.71 -13.08
C SER A 217 -23.29 -3.98 -12.88
N GLY A 218 -24.40 -3.92 -12.15
CA GLY A 218 -25.25 -5.07 -11.88
C GLY A 218 -24.75 -5.95 -10.73
N ASN A 219 -25.14 -7.23 -10.70
CA ASN A 219 -24.94 -8.12 -9.55
C ASN A 219 -23.54 -8.81 -9.52
N GLN A 220 -22.70 -8.59 -10.52
CA GLN A 220 -21.38 -9.21 -10.58
C GLN A 220 -20.36 -8.47 -9.71
N TYR A 221 -19.64 -9.21 -8.88
CA TYR A 221 -18.50 -8.71 -8.12
C TYR A 221 -17.18 -9.25 -8.69
N LYS A 222 -16.11 -8.49 -8.49
CA LYS A 222 -14.76 -8.84 -8.89
C LYS A 222 -13.94 -9.19 -7.65
N VAL A 223 -13.24 -10.32 -7.68
CA VAL A 223 -12.28 -10.68 -6.63
C VAL A 223 -11.05 -9.79 -6.76
N LEU A 224 -10.67 -9.11 -5.69
CA LEU A 224 -9.47 -8.29 -5.62
C LEU A 224 -8.28 -9.10 -5.11
N ALA A 225 -8.48 -9.83 -4.02
CA ALA A 225 -7.45 -10.63 -3.38
C ALA A 225 -8.06 -11.84 -2.70
N THR A 226 -7.37 -12.98 -2.72
CA THR A 226 -7.74 -14.19 -1.96
C THR A 226 -6.52 -15.08 -1.74
N ASN A 227 -6.45 -15.75 -0.59
CA ASN A 227 -5.49 -16.80 -0.29
C ASN A 227 -6.11 -18.20 -0.30
N LEU A 228 -7.31 -18.35 -0.85
CA LEU A 228 -7.96 -19.63 -1.03
C LEU A 228 -7.13 -20.49 -2.00
N HIS A 229 -6.37 -21.43 -1.46
CA HIS A 229 -5.52 -22.34 -2.22
C HIS A 229 -6.36 -23.42 -2.91
N ASN A 230 -7.00 -23.07 -4.03
CA ASN A 230 -7.41 -24.07 -4.99
C ASN A 230 -6.72 -23.80 -6.34
N LYS A 231 -6.01 -24.82 -6.84
CA LYS A 231 -5.24 -24.80 -8.09
C LYS A 231 -6.04 -24.44 -9.35
N SER A 232 -7.30 -24.09 -9.18
CA SER A 232 -8.22 -23.59 -10.22
C SER A 232 -8.67 -22.18 -9.80
N ALA A 233 -8.02 -21.21 -10.29
CA ALA A 233 -7.83 -19.84 -9.80
C ALA A 233 -9.04 -18.90 -9.74
N THR A 234 -10.30 -19.36 -9.69
CA THR A 234 -11.45 -18.45 -9.78
C THR A 234 -12.68 -18.80 -8.95
N ALA A 235 -12.74 -19.93 -8.29
CA ALA A 235 -13.94 -20.33 -7.56
C ALA A 235 -13.80 -20.13 -6.04
N ILE A 236 -14.45 -19.13 -5.51
CA ILE A 236 -14.67 -18.98 -4.07
C ILE A 236 -15.56 -20.14 -3.61
N PRO A 237 -15.26 -20.82 -2.47
CA PRO A 237 -16.12 -21.86 -1.92
C PRO A 237 -17.56 -21.39 -1.76
N PRO A 238 -18.57 -22.24 -2.04
CA PRO A 238 -19.98 -21.84 -2.07
C PRO A 238 -20.53 -21.28 -0.75
N ASP A 239 -19.96 -21.69 0.38
CA ASP A 239 -20.32 -21.17 1.71
C ASP A 239 -19.80 -19.74 1.91
N ILE A 240 -18.55 -19.47 1.56
CA ILE A 240 -17.95 -18.14 1.59
C ILE A 240 -18.66 -17.22 0.60
N GLN A 241 -18.94 -17.72 -0.61
CA GLN A 241 -19.69 -16.96 -1.62
C GLN A 241 -21.06 -16.51 -1.09
N ARG A 242 -21.82 -17.42 -0.46
CA ARG A 242 -23.11 -17.09 0.15
C ARG A 242 -23.03 -16.03 1.23
N ARG A 243 -21.98 -16.06 2.07
CA ARG A 243 -21.73 -15.05 3.13
C ARG A 243 -21.42 -13.68 2.53
N ILE A 244 -20.57 -13.63 1.50
CA ILE A 244 -20.23 -12.41 0.77
C ILE A 244 -21.46 -11.82 0.08
N GLU A 245 -22.23 -12.63 -0.65
CA GLU A 245 -23.44 -12.19 -1.33
C GLU A 245 -24.52 -11.73 -0.36
N SER A 246 -24.63 -12.35 0.82
CA SER A 246 -25.52 -11.91 1.88
C SER A 246 -25.15 -10.51 2.38
N ALA A 247 -23.87 -10.27 2.66
CA ALA A 247 -23.36 -8.97 3.11
C ALA A 247 -23.61 -7.87 2.04
N LEU A 248 -23.39 -8.19 0.76
CA LEU A 248 -23.67 -7.28 -0.37
C LEU A 248 -25.16 -6.96 -0.52
N ARG A 249 -26.05 -7.94 -0.30
CA ARG A 249 -27.51 -7.73 -0.37
C ARG A 249 -28.05 -6.93 0.80
N GLN A 250 -27.59 -7.26 2.01
CA GLN A 250 -28.04 -6.59 3.24
C GLN A 250 -27.37 -5.25 3.47
N LYS A 251 -26.25 -4.98 2.77
CA LYS A 251 -25.40 -3.79 2.95
C LYS A 251 -24.95 -3.60 4.40
N GLN A 252 -24.62 -4.71 5.04
CA GLN A 252 -24.21 -4.74 6.44
C GLN A 252 -23.06 -5.71 6.64
N SER A 253 -22.19 -5.37 7.59
CA SER A 253 -21.15 -6.27 8.08
C SER A 253 -21.77 -7.38 8.95
N VAL A 254 -21.26 -8.59 8.85
CA VAL A 254 -21.73 -9.75 9.59
C VAL A 254 -20.60 -10.34 10.42
N LYS A 255 -20.87 -10.61 11.70
CA LYS A 255 -19.95 -11.25 12.63
C LYS A 255 -20.44 -12.69 12.88
N GLY A 256 -19.57 -13.67 12.67
CA GLY A 256 -19.74 -15.06 13.14
C GLY A 256 -18.71 -15.37 14.23
N ASP A 257 -18.74 -16.57 14.78
CA ASP A 257 -17.81 -16.98 15.82
C ASP A 257 -16.39 -17.18 15.25
N ASP A 258 -16.28 -17.76 14.05
CA ASP A 258 -15.05 -18.12 13.35
C ASP A 258 -14.76 -17.25 12.12
N TYR A 259 -15.63 -16.26 11.80
CA TYR A 259 -15.47 -15.42 10.63
C TYR A 259 -15.98 -14.00 10.85
N PHE A 260 -15.47 -13.11 10.04
CA PHE A 260 -15.91 -11.73 9.93
C PHE A 260 -16.10 -11.32 8.46
N VAL A 261 -17.24 -10.71 8.17
CA VAL A 261 -17.55 -10.14 6.85
C VAL A 261 -17.74 -8.66 7.03
N SER A 262 -16.81 -7.87 6.56
CA SER A 262 -16.92 -6.41 6.57
C SER A 262 -17.48 -5.92 5.25
N TYR A 263 -18.60 -5.20 5.31
CA TYR A 263 -19.20 -4.50 4.18
C TYR A 263 -19.00 -2.99 4.35
N PHE A 264 -18.67 -2.33 3.26
CA PHE A 264 -18.70 -0.87 3.20
C PHE A 264 -18.87 -0.40 1.76
N THR A 265 -19.24 0.88 1.63
CA THR A 265 -19.44 1.55 0.35
C THR A 265 -18.69 2.87 0.36
N THR A 266 -18.11 3.24 -0.79
CA THR A 266 -17.48 4.54 -0.97
C THR A 266 -18.53 5.58 -1.36
N ARG A 267 -18.19 6.86 -1.28
CA ARG A 267 -19.09 7.97 -1.67
C ARG A 267 -19.55 7.90 -3.12
N ARG A 268 -18.81 7.23 -4.00
CA ARG A 268 -19.12 7.07 -5.42
C ARG A 268 -19.93 5.82 -5.73
N GLY A 269 -20.28 5.04 -4.70
CA GLY A 269 -21.15 3.86 -4.84
C GLY A 269 -20.39 2.57 -5.16
N MET A 270 -19.08 2.54 -4.98
CA MET A 270 -18.32 1.29 -5.01
C MET A 270 -18.58 0.52 -3.72
N GLU A 271 -19.07 -0.71 -3.84
CA GLU A 271 -19.33 -1.61 -2.72
C GLU A 271 -18.17 -2.60 -2.62
N SER A 272 -17.69 -2.85 -1.41
CA SER A 272 -16.61 -3.78 -1.16
C SER A 272 -16.92 -4.64 0.06
N VAL A 273 -16.47 -5.89 0.00
CA VAL A 273 -16.59 -6.85 1.09
C VAL A 273 -15.24 -7.48 1.33
N LEU A 274 -14.84 -7.50 2.59
CA LEU A 274 -13.71 -8.27 3.08
C LEU A 274 -14.23 -9.41 3.95
N TYR A 275 -13.99 -10.64 3.50
CA TYR A 275 -14.23 -11.85 4.27
C TYR A 275 -12.92 -12.32 4.90
N VAL A 276 -12.93 -12.57 6.20
CA VAL A 276 -11.81 -13.13 6.96
C VAL A 276 -12.36 -14.23 7.86
N ALA A 277 -11.77 -15.40 7.84
CA ALA A 277 -12.08 -16.49 8.74
C ALA A 277 -10.80 -17.06 9.36
N ARG A 278 -10.94 -17.59 10.57
CA ARG A 278 -9.87 -18.17 11.36
C ARG A 278 -10.40 -19.40 12.11
N ASN A 279 -9.52 -20.32 12.50
CA ASN A 279 -9.89 -21.49 13.30
C ASN A 279 -10.28 -21.14 14.74
N ASP A 280 -9.80 -19.99 15.25
CA ASP A 280 -10.10 -19.51 16.61
C ASP A 280 -11.03 -18.30 16.59
N GLU A 281 -11.70 -18.00 17.68
CA GLU A 281 -12.58 -16.86 17.84
C GLU A 281 -11.80 -15.53 17.68
N LEU A 282 -12.36 -14.59 16.91
CA LEU A 282 -11.80 -13.26 16.72
C LEU A 282 -12.15 -12.36 17.92
N GLU A 283 -11.16 -11.76 18.53
CA GLU A 283 -11.36 -10.78 19.61
C GLU A 283 -12.10 -9.52 19.11
N ALA A 284 -12.82 -8.86 20.01
CA ALA A 284 -13.56 -7.63 19.68
C ALA A 284 -12.66 -6.54 19.06
N VAL A 285 -11.40 -6.42 19.53
CA VAL A 285 -10.41 -5.49 18.99
C VAL A 285 -10.06 -5.83 17.55
N GLN A 286 -9.87 -7.10 17.23
CA GLN A 286 -9.56 -7.57 15.88
C GLN A 286 -10.70 -7.28 14.91
N HIS A 287 -11.96 -7.42 15.33
CA HIS A 287 -13.12 -7.02 14.52
C HIS A 287 -13.11 -5.53 14.16
N HIS A 288 -12.80 -4.65 15.12
CA HIS A 288 -12.70 -3.22 14.85
C HIS A 288 -11.55 -2.91 13.88
N LEU A 289 -10.36 -3.52 14.10
CA LEU A 289 -9.20 -3.34 13.22
C LEU A 289 -9.49 -3.80 11.79
N LEU A 290 -10.12 -4.96 11.61
CA LEU A 290 -10.53 -5.47 10.30
C LEU A 290 -11.56 -4.58 9.63
N SER A 291 -12.48 -3.98 10.39
CA SER A 291 -13.47 -3.03 9.84
C SER A 291 -12.80 -1.76 9.31
N PHE A 292 -11.86 -1.16 10.05
CA PHE A 292 -11.08 -0.01 9.59
C PHE A 292 -10.21 -0.36 8.39
N PHE A 293 -9.54 -1.51 8.44
CA PHE A 293 -8.69 -1.98 7.35
C PHE A 293 -9.49 -2.18 6.06
N ALA A 294 -10.66 -2.79 6.17
CA ALA A 294 -11.55 -3.00 5.06
C ALA A 294 -12.01 -1.67 4.43
N HIS A 295 -12.27 -0.65 5.24
CA HIS A 295 -12.58 0.70 4.73
C HIS A 295 -11.40 1.28 3.93
N ASN A 296 -10.17 1.13 4.44
CA ASN A 296 -8.97 1.59 3.74
C ASN A 296 -8.76 0.86 2.39
N ILE A 297 -9.04 -0.45 2.33
CA ILE A 297 -9.01 -1.21 1.07
C ILE A 297 -9.91 -0.55 0.02
N ALA A 298 -11.15 -0.20 0.38
CA ALA A 298 -12.06 0.38 -0.58
C ALA A 298 -11.63 1.76 -1.07
N VAL A 299 -11.24 2.63 -0.15
CA VAL A 299 -10.79 3.98 -0.50
C VAL A 299 -9.56 3.90 -1.40
N SER A 300 -8.61 3.02 -1.08
CA SER A 300 -7.39 2.84 -1.87
C SER A 300 -7.68 2.24 -3.25
N HIS A 301 -8.55 1.24 -3.32
CA HIS A 301 -8.99 0.67 -4.60
C HIS A 301 -9.72 1.71 -5.49
N GLU A 302 -10.59 2.53 -4.90
CA GLU A 302 -11.23 3.64 -5.61
C GLU A 302 -10.21 4.63 -6.14
N ASN A 303 -9.18 4.98 -5.36
CA ASN A 303 -8.11 5.87 -5.78
C ASN A 303 -7.29 5.29 -6.95
N ILE A 304 -6.96 4.01 -6.92
CA ILE A 304 -6.27 3.34 -8.05
C ILE A 304 -7.13 3.43 -9.31
N LYS A 305 -8.41 3.09 -9.22
CA LYS A 305 -9.34 3.20 -10.36
C LYS A 305 -9.48 4.63 -10.89
N LEU A 306 -9.50 5.62 -10.00
CA LEU A 306 -9.55 7.02 -10.41
C LEU A 306 -8.29 7.44 -11.18
N ARG A 307 -7.11 6.99 -10.72
CA ARG A 307 -5.85 7.24 -11.45
C ARG A 307 -5.90 6.61 -12.84
N GLU A 308 -6.41 5.38 -12.98
CA GLU A 308 -6.59 4.72 -14.27
C GLU A 308 -7.53 5.53 -15.19
N VAL A 309 -8.70 5.96 -14.68
CA VAL A 309 -9.65 6.78 -15.46
C VAL A 309 -9.05 8.11 -15.89
N ILE A 310 -8.34 8.79 -15.01
CA ILE A 310 -7.65 10.05 -15.34
C ILE A 310 -6.60 9.82 -16.43
N ARG A 311 -5.81 8.76 -16.32
CA ARG A 311 -4.76 8.42 -17.30
C ARG A 311 -5.37 8.12 -18.67
N GLU A 312 -6.43 7.32 -18.73
CA GLU A 312 -7.13 7.04 -19.99
C GLU A 312 -7.78 8.29 -20.58
N SER A 313 -8.38 9.16 -19.75
CA SER A 313 -8.92 10.43 -20.21
C SER A 313 -7.84 11.37 -20.77
N GLN A 314 -6.68 11.44 -20.13
CA GLN A 314 -5.55 12.23 -20.62
C GLN A 314 -5.04 11.72 -21.97
N LYS A 315 -4.96 10.40 -22.13
CA LYS A 315 -4.60 9.75 -23.38
C LYS A 315 -5.61 10.08 -24.49
N GLU A 316 -6.88 9.90 -24.22
CA GLU A 316 -7.95 10.20 -25.16
C GLU A 316 -7.91 11.66 -25.61
N LEU A 317 -7.76 12.60 -24.66
CA LEU A 317 -7.64 14.04 -24.97
C LEU A 317 -6.41 14.34 -25.83
N SER A 318 -5.27 13.72 -25.58
CA SER A 318 -4.06 13.91 -26.39
C SER A 318 -4.29 13.47 -27.83
N TYR A 319 -4.92 12.31 -28.05
CA TYR A 319 -5.29 11.85 -29.39
C TYR A 319 -6.30 12.77 -30.07
N ILE A 320 -7.38 13.16 -29.37
CA ILE A 320 -8.40 14.07 -29.92
C ILE A 320 -7.78 15.39 -30.39
N ILE A 321 -6.87 15.98 -29.58
CA ILE A 321 -6.20 17.23 -29.94
C ILE A 321 -5.32 17.02 -31.16
N GLY A 322 -4.50 15.97 -31.20
CA GLY A 322 -3.66 15.64 -32.34
C GLY A 322 -4.48 15.40 -33.60
N GLU A 323 -5.50 14.56 -33.53
CA GLU A 323 -6.40 14.26 -34.65
C GLU A 323 -7.12 15.53 -35.17
N ALA A 324 -7.59 16.42 -34.29
CA ALA A 324 -8.24 17.67 -34.70
C ALA A 324 -7.32 18.61 -35.47
N VAL A 325 -6.03 18.63 -35.13
CA VAL A 325 -5.01 19.42 -35.85
C VAL A 325 -4.71 18.79 -37.22
N GLU A 326 -4.57 17.45 -37.28
CA GLU A 326 -4.28 16.72 -38.51
C GLU A 326 -5.44 16.80 -39.53
N VAL A 327 -6.68 16.74 -39.06
CA VAL A 327 -7.87 16.95 -39.93
C VAL A 327 -7.78 18.32 -40.65
N ARG A 328 -7.26 19.34 -40.01
CA ARG A 328 -7.08 20.67 -40.59
C ARG A 328 -5.99 20.68 -41.69
N SER A 329 -4.96 19.87 -41.53
CA SER A 329 -3.89 19.68 -42.57
C SER A 329 -4.23 18.62 -43.60
N LYS A 330 -5.45 18.05 -43.57
CA LYS A 330 -5.94 16.98 -44.46
C LYS A 330 -5.11 15.69 -44.35
N GLU A 331 -4.48 15.47 -43.22
CA GLU A 331 -3.87 14.19 -42.87
C GLU A 331 -4.91 13.33 -42.10
N THR A 332 -4.65 12.01 -42.00
CA THR A 332 -5.62 11.10 -41.42
C THR A 332 -5.42 10.98 -39.90
N GLY A 333 -6.50 10.89 -39.11
CA GLY A 333 -6.42 10.68 -37.66
C GLY A 333 -5.67 9.38 -37.29
N SER A 334 -5.62 8.39 -38.16
CA SER A 334 -4.87 7.16 -37.99
C SER A 334 -3.35 7.39 -37.89
N HIS A 335 -2.83 8.44 -38.56
CA HIS A 335 -1.43 8.87 -38.48
C HIS A 335 -1.01 9.15 -37.03
N VAL A 336 -1.78 9.94 -36.32
CA VAL A 336 -1.49 10.31 -34.92
C VAL A 336 -1.35 9.08 -34.04
N ARG A 337 -2.24 8.10 -34.21
CA ARG A 337 -2.20 6.82 -33.45
C ARG A 337 -0.98 5.99 -33.82
N ARG A 338 -0.68 5.87 -35.11
CA ARG A 338 0.48 5.13 -35.58
C ARG A 338 1.79 5.74 -35.07
N VAL A 339 1.96 7.06 -35.19
CA VAL A 339 3.14 7.77 -34.66
C VAL A 339 3.29 7.53 -33.15
N ALA A 340 2.21 7.59 -32.39
CA ALA A 340 2.25 7.32 -30.95
C ALA A 340 2.76 5.90 -30.62
N HIS A 341 2.24 4.87 -31.30
CA HIS A 341 2.64 3.49 -31.07
C HIS A 341 4.04 3.17 -31.59
N ILE A 342 4.44 3.74 -32.73
CA ILE A 342 5.79 3.63 -33.26
C ILE A 342 6.79 4.29 -32.33
N SER A 343 6.49 5.50 -31.83
CA SER A 343 7.33 6.20 -30.86
C SER A 343 7.51 5.40 -29.57
N HIS A 344 6.46 4.79 -29.05
CA HIS A 344 6.52 3.92 -27.87
C HIS A 344 7.47 2.75 -28.08
N LEU A 345 7.26 1.98 -29.15
CA LEU A 345 8.10 0.81 -29.44
C LEU A 345 9.55 1.21 -29.65
N LEU A 346 9.80 2.30 -30.41
CA LEU A 346 11.14 2.78 -30.66
C LEU A 346 11.85 3.24 -29.38
N ALA A 347 11.16 3.92 -28.48
CA ALA A 347 11.69 4.34 -27.19
C ALA A 347 12.06 3.12 -26.31
N LEU A 348 11.19 2.09 -26.25
CA LEU A 348 11.49 0.84 -25.52
C LEU A 348 12.73 0.13 -26.07
N ARG A 349 12.81 0.01 -27.39
CA ARG A 349 13.97 -0.61 -28.07
C ARG A 349 15.25 0.22 -27.92
N ALA A 350 15.12 1.53 -27.71
CA ALA A 350 16.22 2.43 -27.39
C ALA A 350 16.65 2.40 -25.92
N GLY A 351 16.06 1.54 -25.09
CA GLY A 351 16.45 1.35 -23.69
C GLY A 351 15.76 2.29 -22.70
N GLN A 352 14.71 3.00 -23.10
CA GLN A 352 13.90 3.78 -22.17
C GLN A 352 13.06 2.85 -21.29
N THR A 353 12.77 3.29 -20.09
CA THR A 353 11.85 2.57 -19.20
C THR A 353 10.44 2.56 -19.77
N GLU A 354 9.60 1.60 -19.36
CA GLU A 354 8.19 1.54 -19.76
C GLU A 354 7.44 2.85 -19.46
N SER A 355 7.75 3.49 -18.34
CA SER A 355 7.14 4.78 -17.95
C SER A 355 7.54 5.92 -18.90
N GLU A 356 8.81 6.00 -19.28
CA GLU A 356 9.33 7.01 -20.21
C GLU A 356 8.78 6.79 -21.63
N ALA A 357 8.76 5.53 -22.07
CA ALA A 357 8.22 5.18 -23.39
C ALA A 357 6.71 5.47 -23.48
N GLU A 358 5.93 5.16 -22.44
CA GLU A 358 4.51 5.49 -22.40
C GLU A 358 4.29 7.01 -22.35
N MET A 359 5.17 7.77 -21.69
CA MET A 359 5.11 9.23 -21.68
C MET A 359 5.33 9.80 -23.09
N ILE A 360 6.32 9.29 -23.84
CA ILE A 360 6.58 9.67 -25.23
C ILE A 360 5.37 9.33 -26.11
N LYS A 361 4.77 8.14 -25.92
CA LYS A 361 3.57 7.72 -26.64
C LYS A 361 2.39 8.68 -26.42
N LEU A 362 2.16 9.11 -25.17
CA LEU A 362 1.06 10.02 -24.83
C LEU A 362 1.31 11.44 -25.33
N ALA A 363 2.56 11.83 -25.48
CA ALA A 363 2.96 13.17 -25.87
C ALA A 363 3.13 13.36 -27.38
N SER A 364 3.55 12.31 -28.12
CA SER A 364 3.81 12.41 -29.56
C SER A 364 2.59 12.79 -30.43
N PRO A 365 1.31 12.52 -30.05
CA PRO A 365 0.16 13.09 -30.75
C PRO A 365 0.16 14.62 -30.86
N LEU A 366 0.90 15.30 -29.99
CA LEU A 366 0.96 16.77 -29.92
C LEU A 366 2.10 17.38 -30.73
N HIS A 367 2.90 16.59 -31.47
CA HIS A 367 4.07 17.07 -32.21
C HIS A 367 3.73 18.24 -33.12
N ASP A 368 2.60 18.19 -33.77
CA ASP A 368 2.13 19.15 -34.76
C ASP A 368 1.07 20.14 -34.26
N VAL A 369 0.84 20.20 -32.92
CA VAL A 369 -0.22 21.05 -32.33
C VAL A 369 -0.11 22.54 -32.76
N GLY A 370 1.08 23.02 -33.04
CA GLY A 370 1.32 24.39 -33.51
C GLY A 370 0.77 24.67 -34.89
N LYS A 371 0.45 23.67 -35.70
CA LYS A 371 -0.21 23.86 -37.02
C LYS A 371 -1.53 24.62 -36.88
N VAL A 372 -2.14 24.65 -35.70
CA VAL A 372 -3.36 25.40 -35.41
C VAL A 372 -3.21 26.90 -35.68
N ALA A 373 -2.00 27.45 -35.57
CA ALA A 373 -1.72 28.85 -35.80
C ALA A 373 -1.28 29.18 -37.26
N ILE A 374 -1.09 28.15 -38.08
CA ILE A 374 -0.66 28.34 -39.47
C ILE A 374 -1.87 28.73 -40.33
N PRO A 375 -1.79 29.81 -41.14
CA PRO A 375 -2.88 30.22 -42.04
C PRO A 375 -3.21 29.15 -43.08
N ASP A 376 -4.50 28.97 -43.40
CA ASP A 376 -4.96 27.89 -44.30
C ASP A 376 -4.38 27.98 -45.70
N ASN A 377 -4.13 29.19 -46.21
CA ASN A 377 -3.50 29.40 -47.51
C ASN A 377 -2.04 28.93 -47.57
N VAL A 378 -1.36 28.83 -46.42
CA VAL A 378 -0.03 28.24 -46.31
C VAL A 378 -0.13 26.75 -46.00
N LEU A 379 -0.93 26.38 -44.98
CA LEU A 379 -1.09 25.00 -44.51
C LEU A 379 -1.56 24.07 -45.63
N ASN A 380 -2.56 24.47 -46.40
CA ASN A 380 -3.21 23.67 -47.43
C ASN A 380 -2.81 24.07 -48.87
N LYS A 381 -1.68 24.74 -49.04
CA LYS A 381 -1.24 25.22 -50.37
C LYS A 381 -0.96 24.02 -51.27
N PRO A 382 -1.60 23.94 -52.46
CA PRO A 382 -1.26 22.94 -53.46
C PRO A 382 0.07 23.30 -54.15
N GLY A 383 1.17 22.65 -53.74
CA GLY A 383 2.49 22.86 -54.36
C GLY A 383 3.58 23.25 -53.35
N LYS A 384 4.74 23.68 -53.86
CA LYS A 384 5.88 24.07 -53.03
C LYS A 384 5.68 25.44 -52.39
N HIS A 385 6.07 25.56 -51.13
CA HIS A 385 6.12 26.84 -50.43
C HIS A 385 7.29 27.71 -51.01
N ASN A 386 7.07 29.02 -51.10
CA ASN A 386 8.16 29.97 -51.25
C ASN A 386 8.90 30.13 -49.89
N GLU A 387 9.96 30.96 -49.85
CA GLU A 387 10.77 31.10 -48.63
C GLU A 387 9.99 31.69 -47.46
N GLU A 388 9.09 32.66 -47.68
CA GLU A 388 8.25 33.28 -46.67
C GLU A 388 7.22 32.28 -46.13
N GLU A 389 6.53 31.57 -47.01
CA GLU A 389 5.56 30.53 -46.62
C GLU A 389 6.23 29.37 -45.91
N ALA A 390 7.44 28.98 -46.34
CA ALA A 390 8.22 27.96 -45.64
C ALA A 390 8.65 28.39 -44.23
N ALA A 391 8.99 29.66 -44.05
CA ALA A 391 9.26 30.22 -42.73
C ALA A 391 8.03 30.22 -41.83
N ILE A 392 6.84 30.59 -42.37
CA ILE A 392 5.57 30.51 -41.67
C ILE A 392 5.27 29.07 -41.30
N MET A 393 5.40 28.10 -42.22
CA MET A 393 5.16 26.69 -41.95
C MET A 393 6.08 26.16 -40.84
N ARG A 394 7.39 26.44 -40.90
CA ARG A 394 8.37 26.03 -39.88
C ARG A 394 8.06 26.58 -38.48
N SER A 395 7.33 27.70 -38.40
CA SER A 395 6.99 28.32 -37.12
C SER A 395 6.10 27.46 -36.24
N HIS A 396 5.38 26.44 -36.80
CA HIS A 396 4.53 25.55 -36.00
C HIS A 396 5.31 24.86 -34.87
N ALA A 397 6.57 24.48 -35.09
CA ALA A 397 7.39 23.84 -34.06
C ALA A 397 7.56 24.74 -32.83
N LYS A 398 7.90 26.01 -33.03
CA LYS A 398 8.01 26.98 -31.94
C LYS A 398 6.67 27.33 -31.33
N VAL A 399 5.62 27.50 -32.12
CA VAL A 399 4.27 27.82 -31.64
C VAL A 399 3.75 26.66 -30.77
N GLY A 400 3.90 25.42 -31.22
CA GLY A 400 3.51 24.25 -30.45
C GLY A 400 4.23 24.20 -29.09
N TYR A 401 5.53 24.45 -29.08
CA TYR A 401 6.31 24.56 -27.85
C TYR A 401 5.76 25.67 -26.94
N ASP A 402 5.56 26.87 -27.45
CA ASP A 402 5.08 28.00 -26.65
C ASP A 402 3.66 27.80 -26.09
N MET A 403 2.81 27.01 -26.75
CA MET A 403 1.50 26.64 -26.28
C MET A 403 1.56 25.66 -25.08
N LEU A 404 2.45 24.69 -25.13
CA LEU A 404 2.48 23.60 -24.19
C LEU A 404 3.42 23.81 -22.99
N ARG A 405 4.54 24.53 -23.16
CA ARG A 405 5.63 24.65 -22.17
C ARG A 405 5.25 25.28 -20.83
N LYS A 406 4.14 26.01 -20.77
CA LYS A 406 3.66 26.64 -19.52
C LYS A 406 2.89 25.68 -18.61
N SER A 407 2.57 24.50 -19.11
CA SER A 407 1.85 23.49 -18.34
C SER A 407 2.77 22.84 -17.32
N THR A 408 2.20 22.48 -16.16
CA THR A 408 2.86 21.63 -15.16
C THR A 408 2.59 20.14 -15.39
N ASN A 409 1.73 19.78 -16.36
CA ASN A 409 1.43 18.40 -16.69
C ASN A 409 2.62 17.76 -17.43
N PRO A 410 3.17 16.63 -16.95
CA PRO A 410 4.33 15.99 -17.54
C PRO A 410 4.16 15.63 -19.03
N ILE A 411 2.97 15.15 -19.42
CA ILE A 411 2.68 14.81 -20.83
C ILE A 411 2.81 16.05 -21.74
N LEU A 412 2.26 17.20 -21.28
CA LEU A 412 2.32 18.43 -22.05
C LEU A 412 3.73 19.04 -22.07
N GLN A 413 4.55 18.81 -21.03
CA GLN A 413 5.96 19.22 -21.05
C GLN A 413 6.78 18.40 -22.06
N VAL A 414 6.62 17.08 -22.09
CA VAL A 414 7.24 16.22 -23.10
C VAL A 414 6.68 16.55 -24.49
N GLY A 415 5.38 16.82 -24.60
CA GLY A 415 4.75 17.28 -25.85
C GLY A 415 5.32 18.60 -26.35
N ALA A 416 5.65 19.54 -25.46
CA ALA A 416 6.33 20.77 -25.82
C ALA A 416 7.72 20.49 -26.41
N GLN A 417 8.52 19.62 -25.80
CA GLN A 417 9.82 19.22 -26.33
C GLN A 417 9.68 18.57 -27.70
N ILE A 418 8.76 17.62 -27.84
CA ILE A 418 8.51 16.95 -29.12
C ILE A 418 8.09 17.95 -30.18
N ALA A 419 7.12 18.82 -29.90
CA ALA A 419 6.68 19.85 -30.84
C ALA A 419 7.84 20.78 -31.30
N HIS A 420 8.76 21.06 -30.37
CA HIS A 420 9.91 21.93 -30.67
C HIS A 420 11.00 21.22 -31.47
N GLU A 421 11.19 19.92 -31.28
CA GLU A 421 12.41 19.22 -31.68
C GLU A 421 12.20 18.15 -32.77
N HIS A 422 10.96 17.76 -33.10
CA HIS A 422 10.72 16.70 -34.10
C HIS A 422 11.19 17.02 -35.51
N HIS A 423 11.48 18.29 -35.79
CA HIS A 423 12.10 18.74 -37.04
C HIS A 423 13.59 19.10 -36.94
N GLU A 424 14.18 18.94 -35.75
CA GLU A 424 15.63 19.01 -35.60
C GLU A 424 16.29 17.80 -36.28
N GLN A 425 17.50 18.02 -36.79
CA GLN A 425 18.24 16.95 -37.49
C GLN A 425 19.52 16.62 -36.74
N TRP A 426 19.87 15.36 -36.70
CA TRP A 426 21.06 14.89 -36.00
C TRP A 426 22.33 15.66 -36.36
N ASN A 427 22.47 16.11 -37.61
CA ASN A 427 23.60 16.88 -38.12
C ASN A 427 23.51 18.41 -37.82
N GLY A 428 22.50 18.88 -37.13
CA GLY A 428 22.31 20.29 -36.78
C GLY A 428 21.72 21.17 -37.90
N HIS A 429 21.26 20.61 -39.03
CA HIS A 429 20.64 21.36 -40.11
C HIS A 429 19.11 21.45 -39.99
N GLY A 430 18.55 21.02 -38.84
CA GLY A 430 17.13 21.09 -38.56
C GLY A 430 16.66 22.48 -38.12
N TYR A 431 15.42 22.55 -37.64
CA TYR A 431 14.81 23.77 -37.12
C TYR A 431 13.94 23.43 -35.91
N PRO A 432 13.63 24.39 -35.01
CA PRO A 432 13.87 25.82 -35.11
C PRO A 432 15.23 26.29 -34.57
N ASN A 433 15.94 25.47 -33.78
CA ASN A 433 17.16 25.90 -33.07
C ASN A 433 18.47 25.40 -33.71
N GLY A 434 18.41 24.41 -34.61
CA GLY A 434 19.60 23.78 -35.19
C GLY A 434 20.36 22.94 -34.18
N LEU A 435 19.65 22.25 -33.28
CA LEU A 435 20.23 21.30 -32.29
C LEU A 435 20.87 20.13 -33.04
N ALA A 436 22.00 19.63 -32.50
CA ALA A 436 22.72 18.52 -33.11
C ALA A 436 22.96 17.36 -32.12
N GLY A 437 22.90 16.16 -32.63
CA GLY A 437 23.21 14.95 -31.85
C GLY A 437 22.32 14.81 -30.61
N GLU A 438 22.94 14.56 -29.47
CA GLU A 438 22.27 14.36 -28.17
C GLU A 438 21.75 15.65 -27.54
N GLN A 439 21.98 16.81 -28.11
CA GLN A 439 21.31 18.07 -27.72
C GLN A 439 19.80 17.98 -27.99
N ILE A 440 19.40 17.20 -29.01
CA ILE A 440 18.00 16.89 -29.27
C ILE A 440 17.56 15.85 -28.22
N SER A 441 16.46 16.09 -27.53
CA SER A 441 15.91 15.15 -26.55
C SER A 441 15.61 13.80 -27.19
N ILE A 442 15.67 12.72 -26.41
CA ILE A 442 15.29 11.39 -26.92
C ILE A 442 13.86 11.37 -27.45
N ALA A 443 12.94 12.10 -26.81
CA ALA A 443 11.56 12.23 -27.23
C ALA A 443 11.44 12.91 -28.61
N GLY A 444 12.20 13.97 -28.86
CA GLY A 444 12.29 14.62 -30.16
C GLY A 444 12.86 13.71 -31.24
N ARG A 445 14.00 13.06 -30.96
CA ARG A 445 14.65 12.11 -31.89
C ARG A 445 13.76 10.93 -32.27
N VAL A 446 13.08 10.31 -31.28
CA VAL A 446 12.15 9.19 -31.48
C VAL A 446 10.95 9.64 -32.32
N SER A 447 10.34 10.78 -31.98
CA SER A 447 9.17 11.29 -32.71
C SER A 447 9.49 11.68 -34.13
N ALA A 448 10.68 12.26 -34.42
CA ALA A 448 11.14 12.55 -35.76
C ALA A 448 11.25 11.32 -36.66
N VAL A 449 11.79 10.21 -36.11
CA VAL A 449 11.86 8.93 -36.83
C VAL A 449 10.46 8.37 -37.06
N ALA A 450 9.61 8.35 -36.02
CA ALA A 450 8.26 7.80 -36.08
C ALA A 450 7.36 8.52 -37.08
N ASP A 451 7.37 9.85 -37.05
CA ASP A 451 6.60 10.70 -37.96
C ASP A 451 6.99 10.44 -39.41
N VAL A 452 8.27 10.52 -39.75
CA VAL A 452 8.73 10.30 -41.12
C VAL A 452 8.51 8.85 -41.58
N PHE A 453 8.70 7.86 -40.71
CA PHE A 453 8.43 6.47 -41.03
C PHE A 453 6.97 6.24 -41.42
N ASP A 454 6.04 6.79 -40.64
CA ASP A 454 4.62 6.67 -40.94
C ASP A 454 4.25 7.46 -42.21
N ALA A 455 4.76 8.67 -42.33
CA ALA A 455 4.51 9.54 -43.46
C ALA A 455 4.95 8.96 -44.81
N LEU A 456 6.10 8.28 -44.87
CA LEU A 456 6.59 7.63 -46.10
C LEU A 456 5.73 6.42 -46.51
N GLY A 457 5.23 5.69 -45.56
CA GLY A 457 4.44 4.53 -45.82
C GLY A 457 2.94 4.76 -45.97
N SER A 458 2.44 5.99 -45.79
CA SER A 458 1.03 6.34 -45.87
C SER A 458 0.70 6.94 -47.24
N LYS A 459 -0.56 6.81 -47.70
CA LYS A 459 -1.05 7.44 -48.93
C LYS A 459 -1.21 8.92 -48.70
N ARG A 460 -0.51 9.76 -49.47
CA ARG A 460 -0.66 11.22 -49.45
C ARG A 460 -1.40 11.73 -50.67
N CYS A 461 -1.98 12.92 -50.58
CA CYS A 461 -2.79 13.52 -51.65
C CYS A 461 -2.13 13.52 -53.04
N TYR A 462 -0.78 13.50 -53.09
CA TYR A 462 -0.01 13.62 -54.33
C TYR A 462 0.92 12.44 -54.62
N LYS A 463 1.01 11.43 -53.76
CA LYS A 463 1.93 10.31 -53.92
C LYS A 463 1.43 9.05 -53.20
N GLY A 464 1.49 7.90 -53.86
CA GLY A 464 1.22 6.64 -53.22
C GLY A 464 2.24 6.29 -52.12
N PRO A 465 1.93 5.32 -51.24
CA PRO A 465 2.87 4.84 -50.22
C PRO A 465 4.14 4.31 -50.86
N TRP A 466 5.27 4.54 -50.22
CA TRP A 466 6.54 3.94 -50.64
C TRP A 466 6.57 2.43 -50.29
N SER A 467 7.31 1.66 -51.10
CA SER A 467 7.60 0.29 -50.75
C SER A 467 8.52 0.19 -49.52
N GLU A 468 8.50 -0.92 -48.82
CA GLU A 468 9.38 -1.16 -47.68
C GLU A 468 10.85 -1.01 -48.02
N ALA A 469 11.25 -1.47 -49.22
CA ALA A 469 12.61 -1.35 -49.69
C ALA A 469 13.04 0.11 -49.90
N GLU A 470 12.14 0.97 -50.40
CA GLU A 470 12.40 2.40 -50.54
C GLU A 470 12.52 3.08 -49.18
N ILE A 471 11.66 2.74 -48.21
CA ILE A 471 11.71 3.27 -46.86
C ILE A 471 13.03 2.88 -46.18
N LYS A 472 13.43 1.60 -46.24
CA LYS A 472 14.72 1.14 -45.70
C LYS A 472 15.88 1.91 -46.28
N THR A 473 15.94 2.01 -47.60
CA THR A 473 16.98 2.74 -48.29
C THR A 473 17.03 4.24 -47.91
N TYR A 474 15.88 4.85 -47.69
CA TYR A 474 15.80 6.26 -47.23
C TYR A 474 16.42 6.41 -45.84
N PHE A 475 16.01 5.57 -44.89
CA PHE A 475 16.54 5.67 -43.51
C PHE A 475 18.04 5.35 -43.46
N GLU A 476 18.55 4.37 -44.24
CA GLU A 476 19.99 4.12 -44.36
C GLU A 476 20.75 5.37 -44.88
N LYS A 477 20.23 6.07 -45.89
CA LYS A 477 20.84 7.32 -46.45
C LYS A 477 20.78 8.49 -45.46
N GLN A 478 19.77 8.55 -44.61
CA GLN A 478 19.56 9.63 -43.63
C GLN A 478 20.16 9.35 -42.27
N ARG A 479 20.71 8.15 -42.05
CA ARG A 479 21.43 7.76 -40.85
C ARG A 479 22.61 8.68 -40.56
N GLY A 480 22.63 9.26 -39.35
CA GLY A 480 23.66 10.26 -38.93
C GLY A 480 23.55 11.63 -39.62
N LYS A 481 22.53 11.82 -40.45
CA LYS A 481 22.21 13.14 -41.07
C LYS A 481 20.95 13.72 -40.47
N GLN A 482 19.81 13.26 -40.93
CA GLN A 482 18.51 13.65 -40.38
C GLN A 482 18.23 12.94 -39.07
N PHE A 483 18.52 11.66 -38.97
CA PHE A 483 18.16 10.83 -37.86
C PHE A 483 19.34 10.33 -37.02
N ASP A 484 19.09 10.09 -35.75
CA ASP A 484 19.99 9.42 -34.82
C ASP A 484 20.40 8.06 -35.39
N PRO A 485 21.71 7.76 -35.53
CA PRO A 485 22.19 6.48 -36.06
C PRO A 485 21.66 5.27 -35.27
N ALA A 486 21.60 5.37 -33.93
CA ALA A 486 21.14 4.27 -33.09
C ALA A 486 19.64 3.97 -33.28
N LEU A 487 18.81 5.00 -33.40
CA LEU A 487 17.39 4.83 -33.66
C LEU A 487 17.10 4.27 -35.05
N VAL A 488 17.88 4.66 -36.05
CA VAL A 488 17.77 4.08 -37.40
C VAL A 488 18.15 2.59 -37.39
N ASP A 489 19.24 2.23 -36.73
CA ASP A 489 19.68 0.83 -36.61
C ASP A 489 18.61 -0.04 -35.93
N ILE A 490 17.96 0.47 -34.87
CA ILE A 490 16.83 -0.18 -34.22
C ILE A 490 15.64 -0.33 -35.15
N LEU A 491 15.25 0.73 -35.85
CA LEU A 491 14.14 0.70 -36.80
C LEU A 491 14.37 -0.35 -37.90
N LEU A 492 15.55 -0.39 -38.46
CA LEU A 492 15.89 -1.34 -39.58
C LEU A 492 15.97 -2.77 -39.06
N THR A 493 16.48 -2.99 -37.85
CA THR A 493 16.57 -4.33 -37.24
C THR A 493 15.20 -4.91 -36.91
N HIS A 494 14.28 -4.10 -36.46
CA HIS A 494 12.92 -4.49 -36.03
C HIS A 494 11.83 -4.04 -36.99
N PHE A 495 12.15 -3.86 -38.26
CA PHE A 495 11.30 -3.23 -39.27
C PHE A 495 9.89 -3.82 -39.33
N ASP A 496 9.78 -5.14 -39.24
CA ASP A 496 8.51 -5.88 -39.35
C ASP A 496 7.58 -5.54 -38.15
N GLU A 497 8.14 -5.31 -36.95
CA GLU A 497 7.36 -4.91 -35.77
C GLU A 497 6.72 -3.53 -35.99
N PHE A 498 7.48 -2.58 -36.55
CA PHE A 498 6.98 -1.23 -36.86
C PHE A 498 5.95 -1.24 -38.00
N THR A 499 6.15 -2.10 -39.01
CA THR A 499 5.18 -2.26 -40.09
C THR A 499 3.87 -2.88 -39.57
N ALA A 500 3.94 -3.82 -38.61
CA ALA A 500 2.76 -4.41 -38.00
C ALA A 500 1.90 -3.38 -37.25
N ILE A 501 2.53 -2.38 -36.61
CA ILE A 501 1.79 -1.27 -35.96
C ILE A 501 0.97 -0.50 -37.01
N ARG A 502 1.53 -0.23 -38.19
CA ARG A 502 0.81 0.46 -39.23
C ARG A 502 -0.40 -0.33 -39.75
N ALA A 503 -0.29 -1.65 -39.82
CA ALA A 503 -1.40 -2.51 -40.22
C ALA A 503 -2.54 -2.56 -39.18
N GLN A 504 -2.25 -2.30 -37.90
CA GLN A 504 -3.26 -2.25 -36.83
C GLN A 504 -4.15 -1.00 -36.91
N PHE A 505 -3.67 0.11 -37.49
CA PHE A 505 -4.40 1.37 -37.58
C PHE A 505 -4.49 1.81 -39.06
N PRO A 506 -5.31 1.15 -39.89
CA PRO A 506 -5.49 1.51 -41.27
C PRO A 506 -6.16 2.88 -41.41
N ASP A 507 -5.83 3.59 -42.49
CA ASP A 507 -6.56 4.80 -42.83
C ASP A 507 -8.01 4.48 -43.13
N GLN A 508 -8.94 5.18 -42.51
CA GLN A 508 -10.38 5.08 -42.84
C GLN A 508 -10.61 5.75 -44.19
N GLU A 509 -11.28 5.05 -45.12
CA GLU A 509 -11.63 5.58 -46.45
C GLU A 509 -12.63 6.73 -46.37
#